data_f81b75f473dc776a55102eea40c7efac
#
_entry.id   f81b75f473dc776a55102eea40c7efac
#
_cell.length_a   1.000
_cell.length_b   1.000
_cell.length_c   1.000
_cell.angle_alpha   90.00
_cell.angle_beta   90.00
_cell.angle_gamma   90.00
#
_symmetry.space_group_name_H-M   'P 1'
#
loop_
_entity.id
_entity.type
_entity.pdbx_description
1 polymer ?
#
loop_
_entity_poly.entity_id
_entity_poly.type
_entity_poly.pdbx_seq_one_letter_code
_entity_poly.pdbx_strand_id
1 'polypeptide(L)'
;MKVVCKESVFPSPPTTPIMSTSTPADADLRYPIGKIVRKPQLTADERRAAIDAMADAPRALRAAAANLTDTQLDTPYRAGGWTVRQVVHHVADSHMNAYSRFRLALTEENPTIKPYDEAKWAELVDARTMPVGVSLDLIDRMHARLVLLLRSLPESDFQRTLHHTDNGQMTVDALLSMYSWHGRHHVAHVTALRERMQWS
;
A
#
# COMPACT_ATOMS: atom_id res chain seq x y z
N MET A 1 -18.39 -2.62 -3.58
CA MET A 1 -17.59 -3.58 -4.35
C MET A 1 -16.14 -3.51 -3.86
N LYS A 2 -15.48 -4.64 -3.60
CA LYS A 2 -14.25 -4.74 -2.80
C LYS A 2 -13.02 -4.52 -3.69
N VAL A 3 -12.18 -3.50 -3.42
CA VAL A 3 -10.76 -3.59 -3.77
C VAL A 3 -10.15 -4.59 -2.80
N VAL A 4 -10.12 -5.82 -3.22
CA VAL A 4 -9.29 -6.84 -2.63
C VAL A 4 -8.08 -6.88 -3.54
N CYS A 5 -6.88 -6.65 -3.00
CA CYS A 5 -5.69 -7.17 -3.64
C CYS A 5 -6.02 -8.64 -3.95
N LYS A 6 -6.14 -9.00 -5.22
CA LYS A 6 -6.45 -10.38 -5.63
C LYS A 6 -5.21 -11.23 -5.37
N GLU A 7 -5.05 -11.68 -4.14
CA GLU A 7 -4.09 -12.71 -3.83
C GLU A 7 -4.68 -14.04 -4.29
N SER A 8 -3.97 -14.73 -5.19
CA SER A 8 -4.33 -16.05 -5.69
C SER A 8 -4.50 -17.04 -4.54
N VAL A 9 -5.70 -17.60 -4.42
CA VAL A 9 -6.04 -18.66 -3.46
C VAL A 9 -5.67 -20.01 -4.09
N PHE A 10 -4.64 -20.66 -3.57
CA PHE A 10 -4.40 -22.07 -3.80
C PHE A 10 -5.20 -22.91 -2.78
N PRO A 11 -5.80 -24.05 -3.18
CA PRO A 11 -6.56 -24.89 -2.27
C PRO A 11 -5.65 -25.58 -1.25
N SER A 12 -6.05 -25.56 0.02
CA SER A 12 -5.37 -26.22 1.13
C SER A 12 -5.62 -27.73 1.14
N PRO A 13 -4.66 -28.55 1.61
CA PRO A 13 -4.87 -29.98 1.86
C PRO A 13 -5.74 -30.22 3.11
N PRO A 14 -6.38 -31.40 3.25
CA PRO A 14 -7.33 -31.68 4.33
C PRO A 14 -6.64 -31.79 5.69
N THR A 15 -7.22 -31.15 6.69
CA THR A 15 -6.73 -31.08 8.08
C THR A 15 -7.42 -32.06 9.00
N THR A 16 -6.63 -32.82 9.74
CA THR A 16 -7.04 -33.63 10.90
C THR A 16 -7.17 -32.71 12.12
N PRO A 17 -8.16 -32.85 13.01
CA PRO A 17 -8.36 -31.94 14.12
C PRO A 17 -7.36 -32.19 15.26
N ILE A 18 -6.53 -31.20 15.56
CA ILE A 18 -5.73 -31.15 16.80
C ILE A 18 -6.41 -30.17 17.75
N MET A 19 -6.66 -30.60 18.98
CA MET A 19 -7.28 -29.80 20.05
C MET A 19 -6.50 -28.52 20.33
N SER A 20 -7.19 -27.39 20.26
CA SER A 20 -6.70 -26.03 20.44
C SER A 20 -6.54 -25.66 21.90
N THR A 21 -5.32 -25.33 22.30
CA THR A 21 -5.09 -24.40 23.42
C THR A 21 -5.15 -22.99 22.81
N SER A 22 -6.11 -22.18 23.25
CA SER A 22 -6.35 -20.83 22.74
C SER A 22 -5.16 -19.90 23.03
N THR A 23 -4.34 -19.69 22.02
CA THR A 23 -3.42 -18.54 21.91
C THR A 23 -4.23 -17.30 21.48
N PRO A 24 -3.83 -16.06 21.82
CA PRO A 24 -4.58 -14.87 21.43
C PRO A 24 -4.84 -14.87 19.93
N ALA A 25 -6.08 -14.56 19.55
CA ALA A 25 -6.62 -14.67 18.20
C ALA A 25 -5.60 -14.27 17.15
N ASP A 26 -5.35 -15.15 16.16
CA ASP A 26 -4.50 -14.89 15.00
C ASP A 26 -4.92 -13.57 14.36
N ALA A 27 -4.16 -12.52 14.63
CA ALA A 27 -4.30 -11.27 13.90
C ALA A 27 -4.16 -11.60 12.41
N ASP A 28 -5.16 -11.27 11.61
CA ASP A 28 -5.09 -11.52 10.16
C ASP A 28 -3.89 -10.78 9.58
N LEU A 29 -2.79 -11.49 9.39
CA LEU A 29 -1.52 -10.94 8.91
C LEU A 29 -1.64 -10.22 7.56
N ARG A 30 -2.74 -10.41 6.85
CA ARG A 30 -3.06 -9.67 5.62
C ARG A 30 -3.51 -8.23 5.92
N TYR A 31 -3.96 -7.95 7.14
CA TYR A 31 -4.53 -6.65 7.52
C TYR A 31 -4.01 -6.21 8.90
N PRO A 32 -2.71 -5.98 9.05
CA PRO A 32 -2.09 -5.68 10.35
C PRO A 32 -2.63 -4.40 11.00
N ILE A 33 -3.18 -3.47 10.21
CA ILE A 33 -3.85 -2.25 10.70
C ILE A 33 -5.36 -2.23 10.37
N GLY A 34 -5.96 -3.41 10.17
CA GLY A 34 -7.36 -3.54 9.74
C GLY A 34 -7.57 -3.28 8.25
N LYS A 35 -8.77 -3.56 7.78
CA LYS A 35 -9.16 -3.33 6.37
C LYS A 35 -9.40 -1.85 6.11
N ILE A 36 -9.17 -1.42 4.87
CA ILE A 36 -9.46 -0.06 4.46
C ILE A 36 -10.96 0.26 4.61
N VAL A 37 -11.25 1.40 5.25
CA VAL A 37 -12.55 2.04 5.21
C VAL A 37 -12.44 3.22 4.22
N ARG A 38 -13.03 3.08 3.03
CA ARG A 38 -13.00 4.12 2.02
C ARG A 38 -13.95 5.25 2.42
N LYS A 39 -13.43 6.47 2.38
CA LYS A 39 -14.22 7.69 2.57
C LYS A 39 -14.28 8.43 1.23
N PRO A 40 -15.46 8.61 0.66
CA PRO A 40 -15.61 9.37 -0.59
C PRO A 40 -15.36 10.87 -0.40
N GLN A 41 -15.49 11.34 0.84
CA GLN A 41 -15.24 12.72 1.25
C GLN A 41 -14.54 12.73 2.59
N LEU A 42 -13.52 13.59 2.73
CA LEU A 42 -12.78 13.84 3.96
C LEU A 42 -13.13 15.22 4.50
N THR A 43 -13.15 15.36 5.82
CA THR A 43 -13.11 16.69 6.46
C THR A 43 -11.74 17.33 6.23
N ALA A 44 -11.64 18.65 6.46
CA ALA A 44 -10.36 19.37 6.34
C ALA A 44 -9.26 18.76 7.24
N ASP A 45 -9.62 18.33 8.45
CA ASP A 45 -8.67 17.72 9.40
C ASP A 45 -8.24 16.32 8.95
N GLU A 46 -9.18 15.50 8.49
CA GLU A 46 -8.87 14.18 7.95
C GLU A 46 -7.99 14.26 6.69
N ARG A 47 -8.25 15.26 5.84
CA ARG A 47 -7.45 15.51 4.63
C ARG A 47 -6.02 15.91 4.99
N ARG A 48 -5.84 16.84 5.95
CA ARG A 48 -4.51 17.18 6.45
C ARG A 48 -3.78 15.96 7.00
N ALA A 49 -4.42 15.20 7.88
CA ALA A 49 -3.83 13.98 8.44
C ALA A 49 -3.48 12.94 7.37
N ALA A 50 -4.30 12.78 6.32
CA ALA A 50 -4.02 11.88 5.22
C ALA A 50 -2.83 12.36 4.36
N ILE A 51 -2.72 13.66 4.09
CA ILE A 51 -1.56 14.24 3.39
C ILE A 51 -0.28 14.10 4.23
N ASP A 52 -0.35 14.30 5.53
CA ASP A 52 0.79 14.12 6.43
C ASP A 52 1.21 12.64 6.51
N ALA A 53 0.26 11.70 6.51
CA ALA A 53 0.57 10.27 6.41
C ALA A 53 1.24 9.93 5.07
N MET A 54 0.83 10.55 3.96
CA MET A 54 1.53 10.42 2.67
C MET A 54 2.94 11.01 2.72
N ALA A 55 3.13 12.15 3.38
CA ALA A 55 4.45 12.77 3.55
C ALA A 55 5.41 11.89 4.36
N ASP A 56 4.89 11.18 5.35
CA ASP A 56 5.68 10.33 6.25
C ASP A 56 5.97 8.92 5.69
N ALA A 57 5.15 8.44 4.76
CA ALA A 57 5.23 7.08 4.25
C ALA A 57 6.61 6.66 3.73
N PRO A 58 7.37 7.49 2.95
CA PRO A 58 8.71 7.11 2.49
C PRO A 58 9.68 6.88 3.65
N ARG A 59 9.68 7.78 4.64
CA ARG A 59 10.53 7.66 5.84
C ARG A 59 10.17 6.42 6.64
N ALA A 60 8.89 6.17 6.84
CA ALA A 60 8.41 5.00 7.59
C ALA A 60 8.76 3.69 6.89
N LEU A 61 8.59 3.61 5.55
CA LEU A 61 8.95 2.43 4.77
C LEU A 61 10.46 2.17 4.79
N ARG A 62 11.28 3.23 4.65
CA ARG A 62 12.73 3.15 4.74
C ARG A 62 13.17 2.65 6.12
N ALA A 63 12.58 3.17 7.20
CA ALA A 63 12.87 2.71 8.56
C ALA A 63 12.46 1.25 8.77
N ALA A 64 11.31 0.83 8.25
CA ALA A 64 10.84 -0.55 8.35
C ALA A 64 11.78 -1.54 7.62
N ALA A 65 12.37 -1.15 6.49
CA ALA A 65 13.29 -1.99 5.72
C ALA A 65 14.78 -1.81 6.10
N ALA A 66 15.10 -0.89 7.04
CA ALA A 66 16.48 -0.58 7.40
C ALA A 66 17.20 -1.77 8.04
N ASN A 67 18.48 -1.92 7.68
CA ASN A 67 19.40 -2.93 8.24
C ASN A 67 18.96 -4.39 8.04
N LEU A 68 18.00 -4.66 7.18
CA LEU A 68 17.64 -6.02 6.82
C LEU A 68 18.67 -6.60 5.84
N THR A 69 19.10 -7.82 6.11
CA THR A 69 19.95 -8.60 5.19
C THR A 69 19.12 -9.06 3.98
N ASP A 70 19.77 -9.48 2.89
CA ASP A 70 19.06 -10.03 1.73
C ASP A 70 18.18 -11.22 2.11
N THR A 71 18.64 -12.11 2.99
CA THR A 71 17.82 -13.23 3.49
C THR A 71 16.55 -12.74 4.20
N GLN A 72 16.63 -11.67 4.97
CA GLN A 72 15.47 -11.07 5.65
C GLN A 72 14.57 -10.34 4.66
N LEU A 73 15.14 -9.62 3.68
CA LEU A 73 14.39 -9.00 2.59
C LEU A 73 13.63 -10.02 1.75
N ASP A 74 14.17 -11.21 1.58
CA ASP A 74 13.56 -12.29 0.80
C ASP A 74 12.65 -13.21 1.64
N THR A 75 12.41 -12.85 2.90
CA THR A 75 11.46 -13.56 3.78
C THR A 75 10.03 -13.05 3.53
N PRO A 76 9.06 -13.96 3.28
CA PRO A 76 7.65 -13.59 3.15
C PRO A 76 7.06 -13.03 4.45
N TYR A 77 6.26 -11.95 4.37
CA TYR A 77 5.62 -11.37 5.57
C TYR A 77 4.55 -12.27 6.20
N ARG A 78 4.06 -13.28 5.46
CA ARG A 78 3.21 -14.39 5.90
C ARG A 78 3.37 -15.59 4.97
N ALA A 79 2.85 -16.75 5.35
CA ALA A 79 2.79 -17.92 4.48
C ALA A 79 2.03 -17.60 3.17
N GLY A 80 2.68 -17.82 2.02
CA GLY A 80 2.14 -17.51 0.69
C GLY A 80 1.97 -16.01 0.38
N GLY A 81 2.53 -15.12 1.21
CA GLY A 81 2.57 -13.68 0.95
C GLY A 81 3.84 -13.24 0.22
N TRP A 82 3.90 -11.98 -0.12
CA TRP A 82 5.08 -11.36 -0.72
C TRP A 82 6.25 -11.30 0.27
N THR A 83 7.47 -11.32 -0.26
CA THR A 83 8.67 -11.02 0.53
C THR A 83 8.70 -9.54 0.91
N VAL A 84 9.51 -9.17 1.91
CA VAL A 84 9.72 -7.76 2.27
C VAL A 84 10.22 -6.97 1.05
N ARG A 85 11.12 -7.54 0.26
CA ARG A 85 11.62 -6.94 -0.98
C ARG A 85 10.47 -6.61 -1.95
N GLN A 86 9.61 -7.59 -2.24
CA GLN A 86 8.44 -7.40 -3.09
C GLN A 86 7.47 -6.36 -2.52
N VAL A 87 7.25 -6.32 -1.20
CA VAL A 87 6.41 -5.29 -0.54
C VAL A 87 6.99 -3.90 -0.77
N VAL A 88 8.30 -3.69 -0.62
CA VAL A 88 8.92 -2.38 -0.85
C VAL A 88 8.78 -1.93 -2.31
N HIS A 89 9.05 -2.82 -3.26
CA HIS A 89 8.88 -2.51 -4.69
C HIS A 89 7.42 -2.25 -5.05
N HIS A 90 6.50 -3.07 -4.52
CA HIS A 90 5.06 -2.88 -4.72
C HIS A 90 4.55 -1.51 -4.21
N VAL A 91 5.03 -1.04 -3.07
CA VAL A 91 4.64 0.30 -2.58
C VAL A 91 5.09 1.38 -3.56
N ALA A 92 6.29 1.30 -4.11
CA ALA A 92 6.75 2.25 -5.12
C ALA A 92 5.89 2.19 -6.40
N ASP A 93 5.60 1.00 -6.93
CA ASP A 93 4.76 0.78 -8.11
C ASP A 93 3.34 1.30 -7.90
N SER A 94 2.74 0.97 -6.76
CA SER A 94 1.38 1.39 -6.42
C SER A 94 1.28 2.91 -6.28
N HIS A 95 2.26 3.53 -5.61
CA HIS A 95 2.28 4.98 -5.43
C HIS A 95 2.69 5.74 -6.68
N MET A 96 3.41 5.14 -7.62
CA MET A 96 3.64 5.69 -8.97
C MET A 96 2.32 5.74 -9.76
N ASN A 97 1.52 4.69 -9.68
CA ASN A 97 0.16 4.69 -10.21
C ASN A 97 -0.71 5.75 -9.52
N ALA A 98 -0.61 5.90 -8.18
CA ALA A 98 -1.27 6.97 -7.45
C ALA A 98 -0.91 8.35 -7.99
N TYR A 99 0.37 8.62 -8.14
CA TYR A 99 0.88 9.89 -8.66
C TYR A 99 0.25 10.26 -10.01
N SER A 100 0.17 9.30 -10.92
CA SER A 100 -0.48 9.48 -12.22
C SER A 100 -1.98 9.70 -12.08
N ARG A 101 -2.66 8.91 -11.23
CA ARG A 101 -4.11 9.00 -11.00
C ARG A 101 -4.53 10.34 -10.42
N PHE A 102 -3.79 10.87 -9.43
CA PHE A 102 -4.04 12.21 -8.89
C PHE A 102 -3.91 13.27 -9.99
N ARG A 103 -2.86 13.20 -10.82
CA ARG A 103 -2.66 14.19 -11.89
C ARG A 103 -3.76 14.13 -12.94
N LEU A 104 -4.13 12.95 -13.39
CA LEU A 104 -5.24 12.76 -14.33
C LEU A 104 -6.55 13.32 -13.76
N ALA A 105 -6.91 12.99 -12.51
CA ALA A 105 -8.12 13.51 -11.88
C ALA A 105 -8.14 15.03 -11.75
N LEU A 106 -6.96 15.67 -11.60
CA LEU A 106 -6.84 17.11 -11.47
C LEU A 106 -6.79 17.85 -12.82
N THR A 107 -6.44 17.19 -13.91
CA THR A 107 -6.24 17.83 -15.22
C THR A 107 -7.26 17.45 -16.28
N GLU A 108 -7.98 16.35 -16.06
CA GLU A 108 -9.00 15.84 -16.97
C GLU A 108 -10.38 15.79 -16.30
N GLU A 109 -11.42 15.75 -17.10
CA GLU A 109 -12.78 15.61 -16.60
C GLU A 109 -13.16 14.13 -16.49
N ASN A 110 -13.29 13.64 -15.25
CA ASN A 110 -13.66 12.27 -14.92
C ASN A 110 -12.90 11.19 -15.71
N PRO A 111 -11.54 11.20 -15.69
CA PRO A 111 -10.74 10.28 -16.49
C PRO A 111 -10.99 8.82 -16.11
N THR A 112 -10.92 7.93 -17.09
CA THR A 112 -10.99 6.48 -16.85
C THR A 112 -9.61 5.94 -16.48
N ILE A 113 -9.52 5.28 -15.34
CA ILE A 113 -8.29 4.71 -14.80
C ILE A 113 -8.32 3.19 -14.91
N LYS A 114 -7.29 2.63 -15.53
CA LYS A 114 -7.10 1.18 -15.62
C LYS A 114 -6.34 0.66 -14.39
N PRO A 115 -6.77 -0.46 -13.77
CA PRO A 115 -5.97 -1.18 -12.79
C PRO A 115 -4.74 -1.83 -13.45
N TYR A 116 -3.77 -2.19 -12.64
CA TYR A 116 -2.67 -3.06 -13.02
C TYR A 116 -2.73 -4.35 -12.19
N ASP A 117 -2.11 -5.42 -12.69
CA ASP A 117 -2.04 -6.70 -11.98
C ASP A 117 -0.84 -6.67 -11.03
N GLU A 118 -1.10 -6.25 -9.79
CA GLU A 118 -0.07 -6.11 -8.76
C GLU A 118 0.63 -7.43 -8.44
N ALA A 119 -0.09 -8.55 -8.53
CA ALA A 119 0.49 -9.86 -8.28
C ALA A 119 1.51 -10.25 -9.37
N LYS A 120 1.20 -9.97 -10.64
CA LYS A 120 2.15 -10.21 -11.73
C LYS A 120 3.33 -9.23 -11.72
N TRP A 121 3.10 -7.97 -11.34
CA TRP A 121 4.20 -7.01 -11.21
C TRP A 121 5.18 -7.43 -10.11
N ALA A 122 4.68 -7.91 -8.98
CA ALA A 122 5.52 -8.42 -7.90
C ALA A 122 6.39 -9.65 -8.28
N GLU A 123 6.04 -10.34 -9.38
CA GLU A 123 6.80 -11.48 -9.90
C GLU A 123 7.85 -11.08 -10.97
N LEU A 124 7.89 -9.82 -11.39
CA LEU A 124 8.89 -9.33 -12.33
C LEU A 124 10.30 -9.37 -11.68
N VAL A 125 11.32 -9.47 -12.54
CA VAL A 125 12.70 -9.66 -12.08
C VAL A 125 13.18 -8.52 -11.18
N ASP A 126 12.83 -7.28 -11.47
CA ASP A 126 13.18 -6.10 -10.67
C ASP A 126 12.52 -6.11 -9.29
N ALA A 127 11.25 -6.49 -9.19
CA ALA A 127 10.55 -6.64 -7.91
C ALA A 127 11.13 -7.76 -7.03
N ARG A 128 11.76 -8.76 -7.65
CA ARG A 128 12.33 -9.93 -6.96
C ARG A 128 13.81 -9.80 -6.61
N THR A 129 14.58 -9.02 -7.35
CA THR A 129 16.05 -9.06 -7.25
C THR A 129 16.72 -7.70 -7.07
N MET A 130 16.02 -6.60 -7.39
CA MET A 130 16.64 -5.28 -7.28
C MET A 130 16.85 -4.86 -5.81
N PRO A 131 17.92 -4.13 -5.49
CA PRO A 131 18.11 -3.53 -4.18
C PRO A 131 16.93 -2.60 -3.84
N VAL A 132 16.34 -2.78 -2.66
CA VAL A 132 15.16 -2.00 -2.20
C VAL A 132 15.43 -0.48 -2.13
N GLY A 133 16.70 -0.07 -1.98
CA GLY A 133 17.11 1.32 -1.97
C GLY A 133 16.61 2.11 -3.18
N VAL A 134 16.58 1.47 -4.37
CA VAL A 134 16.10 2.11 -5.61
C VAL A 134 14.64 2.53 -5.49
N SER A 135 13.76 1.65 -5.00
CA SER A 135 12.35 1.96 -4.81
C SER A 135 12.10 2.90 -3.63
N LEU A 136 12.91 2.82 -2.56
CA LEU A 136 12.85 3.76 -1.45
C LEU A 136 13.21 5.19 -1.88
N ASP A 137 14.19 5.37 -2.76
CA ASP A 137 14.54 6.68 -3.31
C ASP A 137 13.49 7.18 -4.30
N LEU A 138 12.94 6.30 -5.13
CA LEU A 138 11.85 6.63 -6.07
C LEU A 138 10.63 7.16 -5.33
N ILE A 139 10.14 6.45 -4.29
CA ILE A 139 8.96 6.87 -3.54
C ILE A 139 9.21 8.16 -2.77
N ASP A 140 10.41 8.38 -2.23
CA ASP A 140 10.78 9.60 -1.52
C ASP A 140 10.65 10.83 -2.44
N ARG A 141 11.27 10.79 -3.63
CA ARG A 141 11.22 11.89 -4.60
C ARG A 141 9.83 12.13 -5.17
N MET A 142 9.10 11.07 -5.43
CA MET A 142 7.73 11.14 -5.95
C MET A 142 6.77 11.72 -4.92
N HIS A 143 6.85 11.27 -3.65
CA HIS A 143 6.00 11.79 -2.57
C HIS A 143 6.30 13.26 -2.26
N ALA A 144 7.56 13.69 -2.28
CA ALA A 144 7.90 15.10 -2.11
C ALA A 144 7.13 16.00 -3.10
N ARG A 145 7.05 15.58 -4.38
CA ARG A 145 6.28 16.31 -5.40
C ARG A 145 4.77 16.18 -5.22
N LEU A 146 4.27 14.99 -4.88
CA LEU A 146 2.84 14.74 -4.72
C LEU A 146 2.27 15.48 -3.51
N VAL A 147 2.98 15.46 -2.39
CA VAL A 147 2.58 16.15 -1.16
C VAL A 147 2.54 17.66 -1.36
N LEU A 148 3.53 18.23 -2.06
CA LEU A 148 3.50 19.66 -2.43
C LEU A 148 2.24 19.99 -3.23
N LEU A 149 1.91 19.17 -4.24
CA LEU A 149 0.71 19.33 -5.05
C LEU A 149 -0.55 19.25 -4.18
N LEU A 150 -0.71 18.20 -3.38
CA LEU A 150 -1.90 17.98 -2.54
C LEU A 150 -2.11 19.11 -1.53
N ARG A 151 -1.04 19.65 -0.95
CA ARG A 151 -1.11 20.79 -0.01
C ARG A 151 -1.49 22.12 -0.68
N SER A 152 -1.28 22.24 -1.99
CA SER A 152 -1.62 23.45 -2.76
C SER A 152 -3.04 23.46 -3.33
N LEU A 153 -3.77 22.34 -3.24
CA LEU A 153 -5.09 22.23 -3.84
C LEU A 153 -6.15 23.02 -3.05
N PRO A 154 -7.03 23.75 -3.74
CA PRO A 154 -8.24 24.28 -3.14
C PRO A 154 -9.18 23.13 -2.75
N GLU A 155 -10.07 23.36 -1.78
CA GLU A 155 -10.98 22.34 -1.26
C GLU A 155 -11.84 21.69 -2.35
N SER A 156 -12.28 22.48 -3.34
CA SER A 156 -13.10 22.01 -4.47
C SER A 156 -12.41 20.92 -5.29
N ASP A 157 -11.10 20.94 -5.43
CA ASP A 157 -10.38 19.98 -6.26
C ASP A 157 -10.35 18.58 -5.65
N PHE A 158 -10.54 18.46 -4.34
CA PHE A 158 -10.66 17.15 -3.68
C PHE A 158 -11.97 16.43 -4.01
N GLN A 159 -12.96 17.14 -4.55
CA GLN A 159 -14.23 16.57 -5.02
C GLN A 159 -14.18 16.18 -6.52
N ARG A 160 -13.11 16.52 -7.25
CA ARG A 160 -12.94 16.07 -8.63
C ARG A 160 -12.93 14.56 -8.70
N THR A 161 -13.47 14.02 -9.79
CA THR A 161 -13.75 12.59 -9.90
C THR A 161 -12.91 11.92 -10.96
N LEU A 162 -12.79 10.61 -10.82
CA LEU A 162 -12.27 9.68 -11.81
C LEU A 162 -13.08 8.40 -11.80
N HIS A 163 -13.09 7.66 -12.89
CA HIS A 163 -13.71 6.34 -13.00
C HIS A 163 -12.64 5.26 -13.00
N HIS A 164 -12.56 4.46 -11.93
CA HIS A 164 -11.68 3.30 -11.86
C HIS A 164 -12.45 2.07 -12.31
N THR A 165 -12.00 1.35 -13.35
CA THR A 165 -12.77 0.26 -13.96
C THR A 165 -13.18 -0.85 -13.00
N ASP A 166 -12.37 -1.12 -11.95
CA ASP A 166 -12.71 -2.13 -10.92
C ASP A 166 -13.44 -1.55 -9.70
N ASN A 167 -13.24 -0.24 -9.41
CA ASN A 167 -13.72 0.39 -8.16
C ASN A 167 -14.88 1.36 -8.38
N GLY A 168 -15.23 1.63 -9.64
CA GLY A 168 -16.25 2.61 -10.01
C GLY A 168 -15.80 4.05 -9.81
N GLN A 169 -16.76 4.93 -9.60
CA GLN A 169 -16.53 6.36 -9.40
C GLN A 169 -15.81 6.62 -8.08
N MET A 170 -14.76 7.44 -8.14
CA MET A 170 -13.95 7.85 -6.98
C MET A 170 -13.71 9.36 -7.02
N THR A 171 -13.55 9.97 -5.86
CA THR A 171 -13.09 11.35 -5.71
C THR A 171 -11.58 11.40 -5.43
N VAL A 172 -10.97 12.56 -5.56
CA VAL A 172 -9.58 12.81 -5.11
C VAL A 172 -9.44 12.55 -3.61
N ASP A 173 -10.45 12.90 -2.78
CA ASP A 173 -10.50 12.52 -1.36
C ASP A 173 -10.47 11.00 -1.15
N ALA A 174 -11.22 10.25 -1.95
CA ALA A 174 -11.24 8.79 -1.86
C ALA A 174 -9.88 8.18 -2.24
N LEU A 175 -9.19 8.73 -3.25
CA LEU A 175 -7.82 8.35 -3.59
C LEU A 175 -6.86 8.65 -2.43
N LEU A 176 -6.95 9.84 -1.85
CA LEU A 176 -6.09 10.26 -0.74
C LEU A 176 -6.30 9.37 0.49
N SER A 177 -7.56 9.08 0.85
CA SER A 177 -7.90 8.12 1.90
C SER A 177 -7.29 6.74 1.66
N MET A 178 -7.38 6.25 0.43
CA MET A 178 -6.86 4.95 0.04
C MET A 178 -5.33 4.89 0.15
N TYR A 179 -4.62 5.86 -0.45
CA TYR A 179 -3.16 5.80 -0.50
C TYR A 179 -2.47 6.17 0.83
N SER A 180 -3.09 7.01 1.65
CA SER A 180 -2.63 7.25 3.02
C SER A 180 -2.75 6.01 3.90
N TRP A 181 -3.79 5.18 3.72
CA TRP A 181 -3.92 3.89 4.38
C TRP A 181 -2.93 2.87 3.80
N HIS A 182 -2.78 2.80 2.47
CA HIS A 182 -1.97 1.82 1.76
C HIS A 182 -0.48 1.85 2.19
N GLY A 183 0.13 3.03 2.25
CA GLY A 183 1.51 3.16 2.72
C GLY A 183 1.69 2.63 4.15
N ARG A 184 0.81 3.03 5.09
CA ARG A 184 0.84 2.55 6.48
C ARG A 184 0.60 1.04 6.58
N HIS A 185 -0.29 0.51 5.75
CA HIS A 185 -0.62 -0.92 5.71
C HIS A 185 0.60 -1.77 5.36
N HIS A 186 1.34 -1.38 4.33
CA HIS A 186 2.53 -2.12 3.92
C HIS A 186 3.73 -1.90 4.85
N VAL A 187 3.89 -0.73 5.44
CA VAL A 187 4.84 -0.53 6.54
C VAL A 187 4.53 -1.50 7.69
N ALA A 188 3.26 -1.65 8.05
CA ALA A 188 2.85 -2.55 9.13
C ALA A 188 3.06 -4.04 8.79
N HIS A 189 3.00 -4.46 7.53
CA HIS A 189 3.41 -5.81 7.14
C HIS A 189 4.87 -6.10 7.49
N VAL A 190 5.77 -5.15 7.19
CA VAL A 190 7.20 -5.30 7.44
C VAL A 190 7.50 -5.22 8.94
N THR A 191 6.95 -4.24 9.65
CA THR A 191 7.21 -4.07 11.10
C THR A 191 6.65 -5.24 11.91
N ALA A 192 5.44 -5.72 11.60
CA ALA A 192 4.86 -6.89 12.26
C ALA A 192 5.66 -8.19 11.99
N LEU A 193 6.26 -8.34 10.79
CA LEU A 193 7.18 -9.43 10.52
C LEU A 193 8.44 -9.30 11.38
N ARG A 194 9.07 -8.11 11.43
CA ARG A 194 10.27 -7.87 12.27
C ARG A 194 10.02 -8.22 13.73
N GLU A 195 8.88 -7.79 14.28
CA GLU A 195 8.49 -8.10 15.66
C GLU A 195 8.37 -9.61 15.89
N ARG A 196 7.64 -10.33 15.01
CA ARG A 196 7.48 -11.80 15.13
C ARG A 196 8.80 -12.56 15.02
N MET A 197 9.69 -12.06 14.17
CA MET A 197 11.00 -12.70 13.92
C MET A 197 12.09 -12.18 14.87
N GLN A 198 11.78 -11.22 15.74
CA GLN A 198 12.70 -10.56 16.66
C GLN A 198 13.94 -9.96 15.94
N TRP A 199 13.72 -9.37 14.75
CA TRP A 199 14.77 -8.70 14.02
C TRP A 199 14.99 -7.27 14.54
N SER A 200 16.21 -7.00 14.95
CA SER A 200 16.67 -5.67 15.41
C SER A 200 16.93 -4.72 14.24
#